data_d164dd81087e006597fd71cee0ea9b4e
#
_entry.id   d164dd81087e006597fd71cee0ea9b4e
#
_cell.length_a   1.000
_cell.length_b   1.000
_cell.length_c   1.000
_cell.angle_alpha   90.00
_cell.angle_beta   90.00
_cell.angle_gamma   90.00
#
_symmetry.space_group_name_H-M   'P 1'
#
loop_
_entity.id
_entity.type
_entity.pdbx_description
1 polymer ?
#
loop_
_entity_poly.entity_id
_entity_poly.type
_entity_poly.pdbx_seq_one_letter_code
_entity_poly.pdbx_strand_id
1 'polypeptide(L)'
;CFDEFNRINIEVLSVVSAQLRSIQNALIYDNPTCDIGNGDIRVKRVAGFATCGFFITMNPGYAGRTELPDNLKALFRPVTMIVPDLQMICEIMLLSEGFEGAKVLARKMTVLYKLSKEQLSKQYHYDFGLRSLKSVLVMAGGLKRQYSDLREDIVLMRVLRDSNMPKYVFEDVPLFKGLIKDLFPGLDAPRVGYEDLKVEVANHLTQNGYKCSDEAVHKEQCDKVIQMYETMIVRHTTMIVGPTGGGKTVVLDTLKAARLKAEGVVVKYYVINPKAQPLNELYGVMDPVTRDWTDGVLSLSLIHISEPTRRDQ
;
A
#
# COMPACT_ATOMS: atom_id res chain seq x y z
N CYS A 1 18.54 4.35 10.72
CA CYS A 1 18.02 3.12 10.10
C CYS A 1 17.80 3.38 8.62
N PHE A 2 18.29 2.49 7.77
CA PHE A 2 18.12 2.52 6.33
C PHE A 2 17.24 1.33 5.92
N ASP A 3 16.04 1.60 5.44
CA ASP A 3 15.13 0.57 4.98
C ASP A 3 15.38 0.26 3.49
N GLU A 4 15.26 -1.03 3.12
CA GLU A 4 15.49 -1.52 1.75
C GLU A 4 16.85 -1.10 1.16
N PHE A 5 17.90 -1.25 1.92
CA PHE A 5 19.24 -0.76 1.62
C PHE A 5 19.82 -1.28 0.29
N ASN A 6 19.41 -2.43 -0.17
CA ASN A 6 19.81 -3.02 -1.46
C ASN A 6 19.09 -2.45 -2.69
N ARG A 7 18.25 -1.40 -2.52
CA ARG A 7 17.68 -0.61 -3.63
C ARG A 7 18.55 0.54 -4.07
N ILE A 8 19.55 0.88 -3.28
CA ILE A 8 20.47 1.99 -3.56
C ILE A 8 21.42 1.59 -4.70
N ASN A 9 21.73 2.51 -5.60
CA ASN A 9 22.69 2.28 -6.68
C ASN A 9 24.08 1.94 -6.10
N ILE A 10 24.80 1.02 -6.74
CA ILE A 10 26.09 0.51 -6.26
C ILE A 10 27.14 1.62 -6.07
N GLU A 11 27.11 2.64 -6.90
CA GLU A 11 28.01 3.80 -6.81
C GLU A 11 27.81 4.58 -5.52
N VAL A 12 26.53 4.81 -5.15
CA VAL A 12 26.15 5.49 -3.90
C VAL A 12 26.49 4.60 -2.69
N LEU A 13 26.27 3.28 -2.80
CA LEU A 13 26.63 2.33 -1.75
C LEU A 13 28.11 2.36 -1.43
N SER A 14 28.96 2.56 -2.42
CA SER A 14 30.41 2.68 -2.24
C SER A 14 30.78 3.89 -1.36
N VAL A 15 30.20 5.05 -1.61
CA VAL A 15 30.41 6.26 -0.81
C VAL A 15 29.86 6.08 0.61
N VAL A 16 28.65 5.57 0.74
CA VAL A 16 28.03 5.28 2.05
C VAL A 16 28.87 4.28 2.86
N SER A 17 29.45 3.26 2.21
CA SER A 17 30.34 2.29 2.85
C SER A 17 31.57 2.96 3.46
N ALA A 18 32.22 3.87 2.73
CA ALA A 18 33.39 4.60 3.23
C ALA A 18 33.03 5.48 4.44
N GLN A 19 31.90 6.18 4.37
CA GLN A 19 31.41 7.02 5.48
C GLN A 19 31.07 6.19 6.73
N LEU A 20 30.33 5.09 6.54
CA LEU A 20 30.01 4.17 7.65
C LEU A 20 31.26 3.61 8.31
N ARG A 21 32.25 3.21 7.51
CA ARG A 21 33.53 2.69 8.02
C ARG A 21 34.29 3.74 8.81
N SER A 22 34.33 4.99 8.34
CA SER A 22 34.96 6.11 9.06
C SER A 22 34.31 6.32 10.43
N ILE A 23 32.99 6.33 10.50
CA ILE A 23 32.24 6.49 11.76
C ILE A 23 32.46 5.27 12.68
N GLN A 24 32.37 4.04 12.15
CA GLN A 24 32.59 2.83 12.95
C GLN A 24 34.02 2.78 13.53
N ASN A 25 35.05 3.16 12.75
CA ASN A 25 36.42 3.25 13.24
C ASN A 25 36.54 4.29 14.37
N ALA A 26 35.89 5.46 14.23
CA ALA A 26 35.91 6.44 15.31
C ALA A 26 35.19 5.95 16.57
N LEU A 27 34.15 5.11 16.42
CA LEU A 27 33.47 4.47 17.56
C LEU A 27 34.33 3.39 18.24
N ILE A 28 35.03 2.58 17.45
CA ILE A 28 35.90 1.46 17.94
C ILE A 28 37.16 1.99 18.60
N TYR A 29 37.82 2.96 17.98
CA TYR A 29 39.13 3.50 18.48
C TYR A 29 38.95 4.69 19.42
N ASP A 30 37.74 4.99 19.84
CA ASP A 30 37.42 6.04 20.79
C ASP A 30 37.79 7.46 20.32
N ASN A 31 37.82 7.68 19.02
CA ASN A 31 38.15 9.00 18.44
C ASN A 31 37.03 10.01 18.68
N PRO A 32 37.35 11.26 19.05
CA PRO A 32 36.34 12.28 19.30
C PRO A 32 35.69 12.82 18.01
N THR A 33 36.37 12.66 16.89
CA THR A 33 35.92 13.14 15.56
C THR A 33 36.10 12.08 14.49
N CYS A 34 35.30 12.17 13.44
CA CYS A 34 35.45 11.37 12.21
C CYS A 34 35.22 12.25 10.98
N ASP A 35 35.97 12.01 9.92
CA ASP A 35 35.80 12.64 8.62
C ASP A 35 34.84 11.77 7.77
N ILE A 36 33.78 12.41 7.23
CA ILE A 36 32.81 11.77 6.33
C ILE A 36 32.89 12.32 4.90
N GLY A 37 33.95 13.05 4.56
CA GLY A 37 34.17 13.65 3.25
C GLY A 37 33.70 15.10 3.12
N ASN A 38 32.92 15.63 4.06
CA ASN A 38 32.47 17.03 4.11
C ASN A 38 32.99 17.76 5.36
N GLY A 39 34.06 17.27 5.97
CA GLY A 39 34.67 17.81 7.19
C GLY A 39 34.46 16.93 8.42
N ASP A 40 35.14 17.31 9.50
CA ASP A 40 35.14 16.56 10.74
C ASP A 40 33.84 16.69 11.52
N ILE A 41 33.22 15.57 11.83
CA ILE A 41 32.03 15.48 12.67
C ILE A 41 32.43 14.95 14.05
N ARG A 42 31.90 15.57 15.11
CA ARG A 42 32.10 15.10 16.49
C ARG A 42 31.24 13.88 16.79
N VAL A 43 31.86 12.85 17.31
CA VAL A 43 31.17 11.64 17.81
C VAL A 43 30.65 11.93 19.23
N LYS A 44 29.32 12.03 19.35
CA LYS A 44 28.68 12.28 20.64
C LYS A 44 28.69 11.02 21.49
N ARG A 45 29.11 11.16 22.74
CA ARG A 45 29.11 10.10 23.76
C ARG A 45 28.35 10.55 24.99
N VAL A 46 27.66 9.62 25.64
CA VAL A 46 26.97 9.86 26.91
C VAL A 46 27.50 8.84 27.92
N ALA A 47 28.04 9.32 29.03
CA ALA A 47 28.66 8.49 30.07
C ALA A 47 29.70 7.50 29.51
N GLY A 48 30.52 7.90 28.51
CA GLY A 48 31.53 7.08 27.85
C GLY A 48 31.03 6.10 26.79
N PHE A 49 29.71 5.98 26.60
CA PHE A 49 29.13 5.08 25.60
C PHE A 49 28.80 5.82 24.32
N ALA A 50 29.06 5.20 23.17
CA ALA A 50 28.65 5.69 21.89
C ALA A 50 27.12 5.65 21.77
N THR A 51 26.53 6.76 21.31
CA THR A 51 25.07 6.89 21.13
C THR A 51 24.62 6.71 19.69
N CYS A 52 25.53 6.28 18.79
CA CYS A 52 25.27 6.08 17.37
C CYS A 52 25.26 4.59 17.03
N GLY A 53 24.22 4.14 16.33
CA GLY A 53 24.12 2.79 15.81
C GLY A 53 23.50 2.80 14.41
N PHE A 54 23.96 1.88 13.55
CA PHE A 54 23.48 1.74 12.17
C PHE A 54 22.68 0.46 12.03
N PHE A 55 21.48 0.59 11.51
CA PHE A 55 20.58 -0.51 11.24
C PHE A 55 20.16 -0.45 9.78
N ILE A 56 20.23 -1.58 9.10
CA ILE A 56 19.77 -1.72 7.72
C ILE A 56 18.78 -2.87 7.62
N THR A 57 17.80 -2.73 6.71
CA THR A 57 16.94 -3.83 6.33
C THR A 57 17.13 -4.12 4.85
N MET A 58 16.98 -5.37 4.47
CA MET A 58 16.99 -5.78 3.07
C MET A 58 16.22 -7.08 2.87
N ASN A 59 15.61 -7.22 1.70
CA ASN A 59 14.99 -8.46 1.27
C ASN A 59 15.86 -9.11 0.18
N PRO A 60 16.44 -10.29 0.42
CA PRO A 60 17.22 -10.99 -0.60
C PRO A 60 16.32 -11.55 -1.71
N GLY A 61 16.84 -11.69 -2.92
CA GLY A 61 16.21 -12.45 -4.00
C GLY A 61 15.11 -11.78 -4.81
N TYR A 62 14.88 -10.48 -4.65
CA TYR A 62 13.93 -9.74 -5.51
C TYR A 62 14.61 -9.23 -6.80
N ALA A 63 13.94 -9.37 -7.94
CA ALA A 63 14.40 -8.83 -9.21
C ALA A 63 14.63 -7.30 -9.14
N GLY A 64 15.74 -6.82 -9.68
CA GLY A 64 16.10 -5.40 -9.68
C GLY A 64 16.76 -4.90 -8.39
N ARG A 65 17.18 -5.79 -7.47
CA ARG A 65 17.95 -5.46 -6.28
C ARG A 65 19.38 -5.95 -6.43
N THR A 66 20.33 -5.08 -6.09
CA THR A 66 21.76 -5.43 -6.12
C THR A 66 22.14 -6.20 -4.85
N GLU A 67 23.02 -7.18 -4.99
CA GLU A 67 23.70 -7.73 -3.81
C GLU A 67 24.60 -6.66 -3.20
N LEU A 68 24.65 -6.64 -1.87
CA LEU A 68 25.57 -5.75 -1.15
C LEU A 68 27.02 -6.21 -1.39
N PRO A 69 27.93 -5.28 -1.69
CA PRO A 69 29.36 -5.60 -1.77
C PRO A 69 29.87 -6.20 -0.46
N ASP A 70 30.83 -7.12 -0.53
CA ASP A 70 31.34 -7.85 0.63
C ASP A 70 32.01 -6.95 1.69
N ASN A 71 32.64 -5.86 1.23
CA ASN A 71 33.19 -4.83 2.13
C ASN A 71 32.10 -4.17 2.97
N LEU A 72 30.90 -4.01 2.43
CA LEU A 72 29.77 -3.45 3.15
C LEU A 72 29.10 -4.49 4.06
N LYS A 73 28.95 -5.74 3.58
CA LYS A 73 28.42 -6.84 4.41
C LYS A 73 29.24 -7.03 5.68
N ALA A 74 30.57 -6.89 5.60
CA ALA A 74 31.47 -7.03 6.73
C ALA A 74 31.29 -5.96 7.84
N LEU A 75 30.68 -4.81 7.52
CA LEU A 75 30.43 -3.74 8.50
C LEU A 75 29.21 -4.01 9.39
N PHE A 76 28.37 -4.97 9.01
CA PHE A 76 27.12 -5.25 9.71
C PHE A 76 27.07 -6.65 10.30
N ARG A 77 26.43 -6.78 11.44
CA ARG A 77 26.08 -8.07 12.01
C ARG A 77 24.80 -8.58 11.35
N PRO A 78 24.85 -9.70 10.59
CA PRO A 78 23.65 -10.26 9.98
C PRO A 78 22.72 -10.87 11.03
N VAL A 79 21.43 -10.56 10.90
CA VAL A 79 20.34 -11.17 11.66
C VAL A 79 19.31 -11.67 10.66
N THR A 80 19.09 -12.98 10.62
CA THR A 80 18.14 -13.60 9.71
C THR A 80 16.73 -13.52 10.28
N MET A 81 15.81 -12.96 9.48
CA MET A 81 14.39 -12.93 9.80
C MET A 81 13.68 -14.06 9.06
N ILE A 82 13.02 -14.93 9.80
CA ILE A 82 12.20 -16.02 9.23
C ILE A 82 10.78 -15.57 8.99
N VAL A 83 10.12 -16.20 8.01
CA VAL A 83 8.69 -15.96 7.75
C VAL A 83 7.89 -16.44 8.96
N PRO A 84 7.08 -15.58 9.57
CA PRO A 84 6.29 -15.97 10.74
C PRO A 84 5.14 -16.91 10.36
N ASP A 85 4.58 -17.60 11.35
CA ASP A 85 3.38 -18.39 11.18
C ASP A 85 2.17 -17.48 10.93
N LEU A 86 1.77 -17.40 9.66
CA LEU A 86 0.66 -16.57 9.22
C LEU A 86 -0.67 -17.01 9.83
N GLN A 87 -0.86 -18.32 10.06
CA GLN A 87 -2.09 -18.84 10.64
C GLN A 87 -2.28 -18.36 12.09
N MET A 88 -1.21 -18.43 12.89
CA MET A 88 -1.24 -17.95 14.28
C MET A 88 -1.49 -16.45 14.34
N ILE A 89 -0.84 -15.66 13.47
CA ILE A 89 -1.05 -14.21 13.40
C ILE A 89 -2.51 -13.89 13.03
N CYS A 90 -3.06 -14.56 12.03
CA CYS A 90 -4.46 -14.37 11.63
C CYS A 90 -5.44 -14.75 12.75
N GLU A 91 -5.17 -15.84 13.47
CA GLU A 91 -6.00 -16.28 14.60
C GLU A 91 -6.02 -15.23 15.72
N ILE A 92 -4.85 -14.74 16.14
CA ILE A 92 -4.74 -13.70 17.18
C ILE A 92 -5.44 -12.42 16.75
N MET A 93 -5.25 -11.99 15.51
CA MET A 93 -5.87 -10.76 14.98
C MET A 93 -7.39 -10.90 14.86
N LEU A 94 -7.92 -12.04 14.41
CA LEU A 94 -9.35 -12.28 14.36
C LEU A 94 -9.96 -12.31 15.78
N LEU A 95 -9.28 -12.93 16.74
CA LEU A 95 -9.70 -12.90 18.15
C LEU A 95 -9.73 -11.47 18.70
N SER A 96 -8.72 -10.66 18.41
CA SER A 96 -8.68 -9.26 18.86
C SER A 96 -9.79 -8.40 18.24
N GLU A 97 -10.27 -8.75 17.05
CA GLU A 97 -11.41 -8.11 16.39
C GLU A 97 -12.76 -8.71 16.81
N GLY A 98 -12.75 -9.66 17.77
CA GLY A 98 -13.95 -10.23 18.38
C GLY A 98 -14.56 -11.43 17.65
N PHE A 99 -13.83 -12.11 16.76
CA PHE A 99 -14.31 -13.33 16.09
C PHE A 99 -14.20 -14.54 17.02
N GLU A 100 -15.30 -15.24 17.29
CA GLU A 100 -15.34 -16.46 18.11
C GLU A 100 -14.75 -17.65 17.34
N GLY A 101 -15.10 -17.77 16.05
CA GLY A 101 -14.60 -18.81 15.16
C GLY A 101 -13.19 -18.60 14.61
N ALA A 102 -12.37 -17.73 15.23
CA ALA A 102 -11.09 -17.23 14.70
C ALA A 102 -10.14 -18.33 14.24
N LYS A 103 -10.03 -19.44 14.95
CA LYS A 103 -9.12 -20.56 14.61
C LYS A 103 -9.46 -21.22 13.26
N VAL A 104 -10.75 -21.49 13.02
CA VAL A 104 -11.19 -22.09 11.75
C VAL A 104 -11.09 -21.08 10.61
N LEU A 105 -11.47 -19.83 10.87
CA LEU A 105 -11.45 -18.76 9.89
C LEU A 105 -10.02 -18.37 9.49
N ALA A 106 -9.09 -18.31 10.44
CA ALA A 106 -7.66 -18.10 10.18
C ALA A 106 -7.09 -19.17 9.26
N ARG A 107 -7.41 -20.44 9.52
CA ARG A 107 -6.98 -21.54 8.65
C ARG A 107 -7.53 -21.41 7.23
N LYS A 108 -8.82 -21.10 7.07
CA LYS A 108 -9.41 -20.89 5.74
C LYS A 108 -8.75 -19.75 5.00
N MET A 109 -8.50 -18.63 5.68
CA MET A 109 -7.85 -17.46 5.11
C MET A 109 -6.42 -17.78 4.66
N THR A 110 -5.61 -18.41 5.49
CA THR A 110 -4.23 -18.77 5.15
C THR A 110 -4.15 -19.77 4.01
N VAL A 111 -5.05 -20.76 3.96
CA VAL A 111 -5.16 -21.70 2.84
C VAL A 111 -5.53 -20.96 1.55
N LEU A 112 -6.51 -20.04 1.59
CA LEU A 112 -6.89 -19.23 0.42
C LEU A 112 -5.69 -18.45 -0.14
N TYR A 113 -4.92 -17.78 0.72
CA TYR A 113 -3.75 -17.00 0.27
C TYR A 113 -2.63 -17.89 -0.27
N LYS A 114 -2.42 -19.07 0.34
CA LYS A 114 -1.46 -20.06 -0.16
C LYS A 114 -1.85 -20.56 -1.54
N LEU A 115 -3.10 -21.01 -1.72
CA LEU A 115 -3.61 -21.48 -3.00
C LEU A 115 -3.61 -20.35 -4.06
N SER A 116 -3.99 -19.14 -3.68
CA SER A 116 -3.92 -17.99 -4.59
C SER A 116 -2.50 -17.71 -5.06
N LYS A 117 -1.50 -17.79 -4.18
CA LYS A 117 -0.10 -17.62 -4.54
C LYS A 117 0.43 -18.72 -5.48
N GLU A 118 -0.07 -19.94 -5.34
CA GLU A 118 0.35 -21.10 -6.12
C GLU A 118 -0.35 -21.19 -7.48
N GLN A 119 -1.63 -20.85 -7.54
CA GLN A 119 -2.50 -21.12 -8.70
C GLN A 119 -2.78 -19.91 -9.58
N LEU A 120 -2.81 -18.69 -9.04
CA LEU A 120 -3.03 -17.49 -9.83
C LEU A 120 -1.79 -17.10 -10.63
N SER A 121 -1.99 -16.28 -11.65
CA SER A 121 -0.91 -15.76 -12.48
C SER A 121 0.10 -14.96 -11.62
N LYS A 122 1.37 -14.95 -12.04
CA LYS A 122 2.45 -14.23 -11.33
C LYS A 122 2.53 -12.79 -11.81
N GLN A 123 1.60 -11.96 -11.33
CA GLN A 123 1.59 -10.54 -11.63
C GLN A 123 2.45 -9.76 -10.62
N TYR A 124 3.16 -8.72 -11.09
CA TYR A 124 4.04 -7.90 -10.24
C TYR A 124 3.33 -7.17 -9.11
N HIS A 125 2.03 -6.89 -9.27
CA HIS A 125 1.21 -6.16 -8.30
C HIS A 125 0.45 -7.07 -7.32
N TYR A 126 0.56 -8.40 -7.47
CA TYR A 126 -0.07 -9.34 -6.52
C TYR A 126 0.75 -9.41 -5.24
N ASP A 127 0.08 -9.17 -4.12
CA ASP A 127 0.66 -9.28 -2.79
C ASP A 127 -0.17 -10.25 -1.93
N PHE A 128 0.45 -11.37 -1.61
CA PHE A 128 -0.09 -12.41 -0.72
C PHE A 128 0.65 -12.43 0.64
N GLY A 129 1.35 -11.37 0.95
CA GLY A 129 2.15 -11.24 2.17
C GLY A 129 1.34 -10.80 3.40
N LEU A 130 2.03 -10.70 4.52
CA LEU A 130 1.46 -10.32 5.82
C LEU A 130 0.77 -8.95 5.79
N ARG A 131 1.28 -7.98 5.00
CA ARG A 131 0.67 -6.64 4.88
C ARG A 131 -0.74 -6.72 4.28
N SER A 132 -0.92 -7.55 3.25
CA SER A 132 -2.22 -7.78 2.63
C SER A 132 -3.17 -8.48 3.60
N LEU A 133 -2.71 -9.53 4.28
CA LEU A 133 -3.47 -10.24 5.31
C LEU A 133 -3.93 -9.29 6.42
N LYS A 134 -3.02 -8.51 7.00
CA LYS A 134 -3.35 -7.55 8.06
C LYS A 134 -4.44 -6.56 7.63
N SER A 135 -4.34 -6.02 6.43
CA SER A 135 -5.32 -5.07 5.89
C SER A 135 -6.73 -5.69 5.78
N VAL A 136 -6.81 -6.95 5.32
CA VAL A 136 -8.08 -7.69 5.23
C VAL A 136 -8.66 -7.98 6.62
N LEU A 137 -7.83 -8.33 7.60
CA LEU A 137 -8.26 -8.60 8.97
C LEU A 137 -8.83 -7.35 9.65
N VAL A 138 -8.18 -6.20 9.48
CA VAL A 138 -8.70 -4.92 10.00
C VAL A 138 -10.04 -4.56 9.35
N MET A 139 -10.19 -4.80 8.04
CA MET A 139 -11.48 -4.64 7.36
C MET A 139 -12.55 -5.58 7.93
N ALA A 140 -12.19 -6.84 8.17
CA ALA A 140 -13.13 -7.82 8.71
C ALA A 140 -13.64 -7.40 10.09
N GLY A 141 -12.76 -6.87 10.95
CA GLY A 141 -13.14 -6.30 12.23
C GLY A 141 -14.08 -5.10 12.09
N GLY A 142 -13.77 -4.17 11.18
CA GLY A 142 -14.63 -3.03 10.89
C GLY A 142 -16.02 -3.45 10.39
N LEU A 143 -16.09 -4.40 9.47
CA LEU A 143 -17.34 -4.91 8.93
C LEU A 143 -18.15 -5.68 9.99
N LYS A 144 -17.48 -6.44 10.85
CA LYS A 144 -18.15 -7.13 11.95
C LYS A 144 -18.80 -6.17 12.95
N ARG A 145 -18.12 -5.07 13.28
CA ARG A 145 -18.69 -4.02 14.15
C ARG A 145 -19.89 -3.30 13.50
N GLN A 146 -19.85 -3.14 12.19
CA GLN A 146 -20.93 -2.48 11.44
C GLN A 146 -22.15 -3.40 11.26
N TYR A 147 -21.94 -4.69 11.10
CA TYR A 147 -22.97 -5.71 10.87
C TYR A 147 -22.83 -6.85 11.88
N SER A 148 -23.17 -6.56 13.14
CA SER A 148 -23.07 -7.50 14.27
C SER A 148 -23.92 -8.77 14.09
N ASP A 149 -25.01 -8.69 13.34
CA ASP A 149 -25.99 -9.75 13.16
C ASP A 149 -25.59 -10.77 12.07
N LEU A 150 -24.56 -10.44 11.27
CA LEU A 150 -24.09 -11.33 10.24
C LEU A 150 -23.19 -12.43 10.83
N ARG A 151 -23.31 -13.65 10.29
CA ARG A 151 -22.42 -14.76 10.63
C ARG A 151 -20.96 -14.40 10.27
N GLU A 152 -20.04 -14.80 11.12
CA GLU A 152 -18.60 -14.48 11.00
C GLU A 152 -17.97 -15.00 9.69
N ASP A 153 -18.38 -16.18 9.24
CA ASP A 153 -17.91 -16.78 8.00
C ASP A 153 -18.36 -15.98 6.76
N ILE A 154 -19.59 -15.42 6.79
CA ILE A 154 -20.10 -14.55 5.73
C ILE A 154 -19.33 -13.23 5.72
N VAL A 155 -19.08 -12.63 6.89
CA VAL A 155 -18.32 -11.39 7.04
C VAL A 155 -16.91 -11.56 6.46
N LEU A 156 -16.20 -12.62 6.87
CA LEU A 156 -14.84 -12.86 6.40
C LEU A 156 -14.80 -13.18 4.90
N MET A 157 -15.69 -14.05 4.40
CA MET A 157 -15.78 -14.35 2.97
C MET A 157 -16.01 -13.10 2.14
N ARG A 158 -16.93 -12.24 2.58
CA ARG A 158 -17.23 -10.97 1.91
C ARG A 158 -15.99 -10.07 1.84
N VAL A 159 -15.31 -9.86 2.97
CA VAL A 159 -14.10 -9.04 3.02
C VAL A 159 -12.98 -9.61 2.15
N LEU A 160 -12.78 -10.93 2.18
CA LEU A 160 -11.79 -11.60 1.33
C LEU A 160 -12.08 -11.38 -0.16
N ARG A 161 -13.35 -11.49 -0.56
CA ARG A 161 -13.78 -11.23 -1.93
C ARG A 161 -13.56 -9.77 -2.31
N ASP A 162 -14.16 -8.85 -1.57
CA ASP A 162 -14.22 -7.43 -1.92
C ASP A 162 -12.84 -6.75 -1.86
N SER A 163 -11.96 -7.21 -0.96
CA SER A 163 -10.59 -6.72 -0.84
C SER A 163 -9.62 -7.22 -1.90
N ASN A 164 -9.84 -8.42 -2.44
CA ASN A 164 -8.90 -9.05 -3.36
C ASN A 164 -9.35 -9.00 -4.83
N MET A 165 -10.65 -9.11 -5.11
CA MET A 165 -11.19 -9.04 -6.47
C MET A 165 -10.69 -7.84 -7.29
N PRO A 166 -10.61 -6.61 -6.74
CA PRO A 166 -10.15 -5.44 -7.49
C PRO A 166 -8.69 -5.55 -7.95
N LYS A 167 -7.89 -6.39 -7.29
CA LYS A 167 -6.46 -6.55 -7.58
C LYS A 167 -6.19 -7.52 -8.71
N TYR A 168 -7.10 -8.46 -8.96
CA TYR A 168 -6.85 -9.54 -9.91
C TYR A 168 -7.16 -9.14 -11.35
N VAL A 169 -6.35 -9.67 -12.25
CA VAL A 169 -6.62 -9.58 -13.69
C VAL A 169 -7.85 -10.43 -14.03
N PHE A 170 -8.51 -10.08 -15.14
CA PHE A 170 -9.78 -10.71 -15.54
C PHE A 170 -9.70 -12.24 -15.60
N GLU A 171 -8.60 -12.78 -16.10
CA GLU A 171 -8.37 -14.22 -16.26
C GLU A 171 -8.29 -14.99 -14.93
N ASP A 172 -7.82 -14.35 -13.86
CA ASP A 172 -7.67 -14.96 -12.53
C ASP A 172 -8.95 -14.86 -11.68
N VAL A 173 -9.88 -13.97 -12.04
CA VAL A 173 -11.12 -13.74 -11.27
C VAL A 173 -11.99 -15.00 -11.18
N PRO A 174 -12.24 -15.78 -12.25
CA PRO A 174 -13.05 -17.00 -12.16
C PRO A 174 -12.41 -18.05 -11.22
N LEU A 175 -11.10 -18.21 -11.31
CA LEU A 175 -10.35 -19.15 -10.47
C LEU A 175 -10.43 -18.75 -8.99
N PHE A 176 -10.22 -17.49 -8.67
CA PHE A 176 -10.32 -16.97 -7.31
C PHE A 176 -11.74 -17.14 -6.73
N LYS A 177 -12.78 -16.89 -7.53
CA LYS A 177 -14.17 -17.16 -7.12
C LYS A 177 -14.40 -18.63 -6.82
N GLY A 178 -13.82 -19.54 -7.62
CA GLY A 178 -13.84 -20.98 -7.36
C GLY A 178 -13.21 -21.31 -6.00
N LEU A 179 -12.01 -20.80 -5.72
CA LEU A 179 -11.32 -21.01 -4.45
C LEU A 179 -12.14 -20.53 -3.24
N ILE A 180 -12.80 -19.37 -3.36
CA ILE A 180 -13.68 -18.88 -2.29
C ILE A 180 -14.86 -19.82 -2.09
N LYS A 181 -15.51 -20.27 -3.17
CA LYS A 181 -16.67 -21.18 -3.09
C LYS A 181 -16.31 -22.52 -2.46
N ASP A 182 -15.13 -23.04 -2.75
CA ASP A 182 -14.65 -24.30 -2.17
C ASP A 182 -14.33 -24.17 -0.67
N LEU A 183 -13.77 -23.05 -0.24
CA LEU A 183 -13.44 -22.79 1.17
C LEU A 183 -14.66 -22.39 2.01
N PHE A 184 -15.67 -21.81 1.38
CA PHE A 184 -16.91 -21.37 2.03
C PHE A 184 -18.14 -21.98 1.34
N PRO A 185 -18.31 -23.32 1.39
CA PRO A 185 -19.39 -24.00 0.67
C PRO A 185 -20.76 -23.57 1.17
N GLY A 186 -21.69 -23.37 0.25
CA GLY A 186 -23.06 -23.00 0.55
C GLY A 186 -23.29 -21.59 1.07
N LEU A 187 -22.23 -20.76 1.12
CA LEU A 187 -22.35 -19.35 1.46
C LEU A 187 -22.36 -18.51 0.18
N ASP A 188 -23.40 -17.72 0.05
CA ASP A 188 -23.43 -16.64 -0.94
C ASP A 188 -23.62 -15.31 -0.21
N ALA A 189 -22.63 -14.44 -0.33
CA ALA A 189 -22.74 -13.10 0.21
C ALA A 189 -23.05 -12.14 -0.93
N PRO A 190 -24.29 -11.67 -1.02
CA PRO A 190 -24.62 -10.62 -1.97
C PRO A 190 -23.71 -9.40 -1.71
N ARG A 191 -23.32 -8.72 -2.76
CA ARG A 191 -22.66 -7.41 -2.60
C ARG A 191 -23.67 -6.49 -1.94
N VAL A 192 -23.36 -5.97 -0.77
CA VAL A 192 -24.23 -5.00 -0.08
C VAL A 192 -24.28 -3.71 -0.88
N GLY A 193 -25.49 -3.23 -1.05
CA GLY A 193 -25.86 -2.20 -1.92
C GLY A 193 -25.17 -0.86 -1.73
N TYR A 194 -24.63 -0.41 -2.81
CA TYR A 194 -24.48 0.98 -3.16
C TYR A 194 -25.43 1.22 -4.34
N GLU A 195 -26.72 0.86 -4.15
CA GLU A 195 -27.67 0.85 -5.27
C GLU A 195 -27.82 2.24 -5.87
N ASP A 196 -27.95 3.28 -5.04
CA ASP A 196 -28.04 4.67 -5.50
C ASP A 196 -26.76 5.10 -6.25
N LEU A 197 -25.59 4.72 -5.72
CA LEU A 197 -24.31 5.00 -6.38
C LEU A 197 -24.20 4.26 -7.72
N LYS A 198 -24.63 2.99 -7.79
CA LYS A 198 -24.60 2.22 -9.04
C LYS A 198 -25.49 2.84 -10.12
N VAL A 199 -26.68 3.28 -9.74
CA VAL A 199 -27.61 3.96 -10.67
C VAL A 199 -26.96 5.23 -11.22
N GLU A 200 -26.35 6.05 -10.36
CA GLU A 200 -25.69 7.29 -10.80
C GLU A 200 -24.42 7.04 -11.61
N VAL A 201 -23.68 5.97 -11.32
CA VAL A 201 -22.53 5.53 -12.15
C VAL A 201 -23.00 5.15 -13.56
N ALA A 202 -24.05 4.33 -13.68
CA ALA A 202 -24.61 3.91 -14.97
C ALA A 202 -25.14 5.11 -15.77
N ASN A 203 -25.83 6.03 -15.09
CA ASN A 203 -26.34 7.27 -15.67
C ASN A 203 -25.21 8.14 -16.22
N HIS A 204 -24.13 8.34 -15.44
CA HIS A 204 -23.00 9.15 -15.86
C HIS A 204 -22.24 8.54 -17.04
N LEU A 205 -22.00 7.22 -17.04
CA LEU A 205 -21.37 6.53 -18.17
C LEU A 205 -22.19 6.66 -19.44
N THR A 206 -23.53 6.57 -19.34
CA THR A 206 -24.43 6.71 -20.47
C THR A 206 -24.45 8.15 -21.00
N GLN A 207 -24.57 9.16 -20.13
CA GLN A 207 -24.62 10.58 -20.50
C GLN A 207 -23.34 11.06 -21.20
N ASN A 208 -22.17 10.51 -20.84
CA ASN A 208 -20.89 10.89 -21.43
C ASN A 208 -20.47 9.99 -22.61
N GLY A 209 -21.32 9.09 -23.07
CA GLY A 209 -21.03 8.22 -24.20
C GLY A 209 -20.00 7.11 -23.91
N TYR A 210 -19.73 6.82 -22.64
CA TYR A 210 -18.81 5.76 -22.21
C TYR A 210 -19.50 4.40 -22.04
N LYS A 211 -20.82 4.34 -22.18
CA LYS A 211 -21.57 3.10 -22.06
C LYS A 211 -21.17 2.15 -23.20
N CYS A 212 -20.69 0.94 -22.84
CA CYS A 212 -20.50 -0.12 -23.82
C CYS A 212 -21.87 -0.65 -24.30
N SER A 213 -21.96 -1.03 -25.56
CA SER A 213 -23.17 -1.63 -26.16
C SER A 213 -23.47 -3.03 -25.61
N ASP A 214 -22.46 -3.75 -25.14
CA ASP A 214 -22.62 -5.02 -24.46
C ASP A 214 -22.98 -4.80 -22.98
N GLU A 215 -24.14 -5.30 -22.57
CA GLU A 215 -24.61 -5.16 -21.18
C GLU A 215 -23.71 -5.82 -20.15
N ALA A 216 -23.06 -6.94 -20.48
CA ALA A 216 -22.13 -7.61 -19.59
C ALA A 216 -20.90 -6.74 -19.33
N VAL A 217 -20.32 -6.17 -20.38
CA VAL A 217 -19.17 -5.25 -20.29
C VAL A 217 -19.57 -3.95 -19.59
N HIS A 218 -20.76 -3.43 -19.85
CA HIS A 218 -21.26 -2.25 -19.14
C HIS A 218 -21.40 -2.49 -17.64
N LYS A 219 -21.91 -3.64 -17.25
CA LYS A 219 -21.98 -4.04 -15.83
C LYS A 219 -20.59 -4.11 -15.21
N GLU A 220 -19.60 -4.66 -15.92
CA GLU A 220 -18.20 -4.67 -15.45
C GLU A 220 -17.60 -3.27 -15.32
N GLN A 221 -17.94 -2.35 -16.23
CA GLN A 221 -17.54 -0.93 -16.10
C GLN A 221 -18.09 -0.32 -14.81
N CYS A 222 -19.40 -0.51 -14.54
CA CYS A 222 -20.02 -0.05 -13.29
C CYS A 222 -19.37 -0.70 -12.06
N ASP A 223 -19.17 -2.00 -12.10
CA ASP A 223 -18.53 -2.76 -11.01
C ASP A 223 -17.12 -2.26 -10.73
N LYS A 224 -16.36 -1.84 -11.75
CA LYS A 224 -15.00 -1.31 -11.58
C LYS A 224 -15.01 0.03 -10.84
N VAL A 225 -15.98 0.90 -11.09
CA VAL A 225 -16.13 2.17 -10.35
C VAL A 225 -16.49 1.92 -8.89
N ILE A 226 -17.38 0.96 -8.62
CA ILE A 226 -17.72 0.57 -7.24
C ILE A 226 -16.54 -0.05 -6.52
N GLN A 227 -15.77 -0.94 -7.18
CA GLN A 227 -14.54 -1.51 -6.62
C GLN A 227 -13.51 -0.43 -6.25
N MET A 228 -13.40 0.61 -7.07
CA MET A 228 -12.55 1.76 -6.77
C MET A 228 -13.04 2.48 -5.51
N TYR A 229 -14.32 2.74 -5.39
CA TYR A 229 -14.93 3.36 -4.22
C TYR A 229 -14.69 2.54 -2.95
N GLU A 230 -14.98 1.24 -2.98
CA GLU A 230 -14.73 0.31 -1.86
C GLU A 230 -13.26 0.30 -1.43
N THR A 231 -12.35 0.32 -2.42
CA THR A 231 -10.90 0.36 -2.13
C THR A 231 -10.50 1.66 -1.45
N MET A 232 -11.05 2.80 -1.87
CA MET A 232 -10.76 4.12 -1.29
C MET A 232 -11.29 4.27 0.13
N ILE A 233 -12.43 3.67 0.47
CA ILE A 233 -12.95 3.66 1.85
C ILE A 233 -11.98 2.95 2.79
N VAL A 234 -11.35 1.89 2.31
CA VAL A 234 -10.48 1.03 3.13
C VAL A 234 -9.04 1.51 3.18
N ARG A 235 -8.57 2.10 2.10
CA ARG A 235 -7.19 2.53 1.94
C ARG A 235 -7.11 3.98 1.50
N HIS A 236 -6.34 4.77 2.23
CA HIS A 236 -6.09 6.17 1.87
C HIS A 236 -5.29 6.32 0.57
N THR A 237 -4.53 5.30 0.18
CA THR A 237 -3.71 5.30 -1.03
C THR A 237 -4.13 4.16 -1.94
N THR A 238 -4.52 4.48 -3.17
CA THR A 238 -4.97 3.52 -4.17
C THR A 238 -4.18 3.69 -5.46
N MET A 239 -3.77 2.59 -6.07
CA MET A 239 -3.07 2.57 -7.35
C MET A 239 -3.96 1.95 -8.42
N ILE A 240 -4.24 2.72 -9.48
CA ILE A 240 -4.99 2.23 -10.65
C ILE A 240 -3.97 1.88 -11.74
N VAL A 241 -3.87 0.60 -12.07
CA VAL A 241 -2.93 0.08 -13.06
C VAL A 241 -3.71 -0.47 -14.26
N GLY A 242 -3.25 -0.16 -15.46
CA GLY A 242 -3.82 -0.66 -16.69
C GLY A 242 -3.20 -0.01 -17.93
N PRO A 243 -3.43 -0.57 -19.13
CA PRO A 243 -2.89 -0.03 -20.38
C PRO A 243 -3.44 1.36 -20.69
N THR A 244 -2.80 2.05 -21.63
CA THR A 244 -3.33 3.31 -22.17
C THR A 244 -4.65 3.04 -22.88
N GLY A 245 -5.64 3.89 -22.65
CA GLY A 245 -7.00 3.67 -23.15
C GLY A 245 -7.88 2.75 -22.29
N GLY A 246 -7.34 2.14 -21.23
CA GLY A 246 -8.09 1.24 -20.33
C GLY A 246 -9.10 1.92 -19.38
N GLY A 247 -9.48 3.18 -19.61
CA GLY A 247 -10.54 3.86 -18.86
C GLY A 247 -10.17 4.32 -17.45
N LYS A 248 -8.88 4.37 -17.07
CA LYS A 248 -8.45 4.75 -15.72
C LYS A 248 -8.99 6.10 -15.25
N THR A 249 -8.90 7.12 -16.11
CA THR A 249 -9.43 8.47 -15.83
C THR A 249 -10.95 8.48 -15.80
N VAL A 250 -11.60 7.73 -16.69
CA VAL A 250 -13.06 7.61 -16.75
C VAL A 250 -13.61 7.05 -15.43
N VAL A 251 -12.96 6.07 -14.82
CA VAL A 251 -13.37 5.53 -13.51
C VAL A 251 -13.34 6.61 -12.42
N LEU A 252 -12.30 7.44 -12.38
CA LEU A 252 -12.16 8.54 -11.40
C LEU A 252 -13.21 9.64 -11.63
N ASP A 253 -13.39 10.07 -12.87
CA ASP A 253 -14.37 11.11 -13.23
C ASP A 253 -15.81 10.65 -12.95
N THR A 254 -16.11 9.40 -13.29
CA THR A 254 -17.42 8.80 -13.02
C THR A 254 -17.68 8.70 -11.53
N LEU A 255 -16.70 8.23 -10.75
CA LEU A 255 -16.83 8.15 -9.29
C LEU A 255 -17.07 9.52 -8.66
N LYS A 256 -16.31 10.54 -9.09
CA LYS A 256 -16.49 11.93 -8.63
C LYS A 256 -17.92 12.43 -8.89
N ALA A 257 -18.41 12.25 -10.10
CA ALA A 257 -19.74 12.72 -10.50
C ALA A 257 -20.88 11.94 -9.80
N ALA A 258 -20.72 10.63 -9.69
CA ALA A 258 -21.70 9.76 -9.04
C ALA A 258 -21.83 10.06 -7.54
N ARG A 259 -20.72 10.29 -6.82
CA ARG A 259 -20.77 10.66 -5.39
C ARG A 259 -21.45 11.99 -5.14
N LEU A 260 -21.26 12.97 -6.04
CA LEU A 260 -21.96 14.25 -5.91
C LEU A 260 -23.49 14.07 -6.01
N LYS A 261 -23.96 13.20 -6.92
CA LYS A 261 -25.39 12.99 -7.15
C LYS A 261 -26.02 12.05 -6.11
N ALA A 262 -25.34 10.95 -5.77
CA ALA A 262 -25.87 9.95 -4.86
C ALA A 262 -25.76 10.34 -3.38
N GLU A 263 -24.64 10.96 -2.98
CA GLU A 263 -24.31 11.24 -1.57
C GLU A 263 -24.31 12.75 -1.25
N GLY A 264 -24.41 13.64 -2.24
CA GLY A 264 -24.25 15.08 -2.08
C GLY A 264 -22.83 15.53 -1.74
N VAL A 265 -21.85 14.63 -1.82
CA VAL A 265 -20.46 14.89 -1.46
C VAL A 265 -19.70 15.49 -2.63
N VAL A 266 -19.18 16.71 -2.45
CA VAL A 266 -18.33 17.37 -3.43
C VAL A 266 -16.92 16.78 -3.37
N VAL A 267 -16.53 16.01 -4.38
CA VAL A 267 -15.19 15.46 -4.53
C VAL A 267 -14.36 16.40 -5.42
N LYS A 268 -13.29 16.95 -4.86
CA LYS A 268 -12.25 17.68 -5.61
C LYS A 268 -11.04 16.78 -5.79
N TYR A 269 -10.44 16.78 -6.96
CA TYR A 269 -9.14 16.13 -7.15
C TYR A 269 -8.19 17.05 -7.90
N TYR A 270 -6.92 16.92 -7.56
CA TYR A 270 -5.83 17.68 -8.16
C TYR A 270 -4.94 16.71 -8.92
N VAL A 271 -4.75 16.99 -10.21
CA VAL A 271 -3.93 16.13 -11.08
C VAL A 271 -2.51 16.69 -11.12
N ILE A 272 -1.55 15.90 -10.66
CA ILE A 272 -0.12 16.24 -10.70
C ILE A 272 0.58 15.22 -11.61
N ASN A 273 1.31 15.72 -12.62
CA ASN A 273 2.15 14.88 -13.46
C ASN A 273 3.62 15.05 -13.03
N PRO A 274 4.21 14.08 -12.29
CA PRO A 274 5.58 14.22 -11.79
C PRO A 274 6.64 14.30 -12.88
N LYS A 275 6.35 13.77 -14.08
CA LYS A 275 7.29 13.80 -15.21
C LYS A 275 7.27 15.12 -15.99
N ALA A 276 6.24 15.93 -15.81
CA ALA A 276 6.09 17.21 -16.51
C ALA A 276 6.81 18.37 -15.80
N GLN A 277 7.30 18.13 -14.59
CA GLN A 277 7.92 19.16 -13.74
C GLN A 277 9.31 18.74 -13.26
N PRO A 278 10.27 19.66 -13.16
CA PRO A 278 11.56 19.38 -12.54
C PRO A 278 11.39 19.09 -11.04
N LEU A 279 12.33 18.35 -10.46
CA LEU A 279 12.27 17.93 -9.05
C LEU A 279 12.14 19.10 -8.08
N ASN A 280 12.80 20.21 -8.36
CA ASN A 280 12.78 21.41 -7.52
C ASN A 280 11.39 22.06 -7.48
N GLU A 281 10.68 22.06 -8.60
CA GLU A 281 9.31 22.58 -8.64
C GLU A 281 8.31 21.59 -8.03
N LEU A 282 8.57 20.30 -8.15
CA LEU A 282 7.67 19.25 -7.63
C LEU A 282 7.74 19.17 -6.10
N TYR A 283 8.94 19.06 -5.54
CA TYR A 283 9.13 18.83 -4.10
C TYR A 283 9.43 20.11 -3.33
N GLY A 284 10.00 21.12 -3.99
CA GLY A 284 10.53 22.31 -3.39
C GLY A 284 12.06 22.36 -3.45
N VAL A 285 12.61 23.50 -3.12
CA VAL A 285 14.04 23.77 -3.15
C VAL A 285 14.47 24.61 -1.95
N MET A 286 15.65 24.32 -1.42
CA MET A 286 16.30 25.15 -0.43
C MET A 286 17.25 26.10 -1.14
N ASP A 287 17.12 27.41 -0.87
CA ASP A 287 18.09 28.40 -1.34
C ASP A 287 19.46 28.13 -0.69
N PRO A 288 20.52 27.94 -1.47
CA PRO A 288 21.85 27.65 -0.93
C PRO A 288 22.48 28.80 -0.15
N VAL A 289 22.04 30.03 -0.36
CA VAL A 289 22.58 31.21 0.29
C VAL A 289 21.80 31.61 1.53
N THR A 290 20.48 31.78 1.40
CA THR A 290 19.60 32.18 2.51
C THR A 290 19.17 31.02 3.39
N ARG A 291 19.23 29.77 2.88
CA ARG A 291 18.72 28.56 3.47
C ARG A 291 17.19 28.55 3.67
N ASP A 292 16.50 29.43 2.98
CA ASP A 292 15.05 29.45 2.96
C ASP A 292 14.53 28.29 2.10
N TRP A 293 13.47 27.66 2.58
CA TRP A 293 12.77 26.59 1.85
C TRP A 293 11.61 27.18 1.05
N THR A 294 11.58 26.88 -0.25
CA THR A 294 10.42 27.17 -1.12
C THR A 294 9.66 25.89 -1.39
N ASP A 295 8.38 25.85 -1.04
CA ASP A 295 7.53 24.68 -1.23
C ASP A 295 7.27 24.40 -2.70
N GLY A 296 7.32 23.10 -3.05
CA GLY A 296 6.93 22.62 -4.37
C GLY A 296 5.42 22.33 -4.48
N VAL A 297 4.98 22.07 -5.70
CA VAL A 297 3.57 21.82 -6.02
C VAL A 297 2.99 20.67 -5.20
N LEU A 298 3.77 19.60 -4.97
CA LEU A 298 3.33 18.46 -4.15
C LEU A 298 3.13 18.87 -2.69
N SER A 299 4.06 19.62 -2.10
CA SER A 299 3.96 20.12 -0.73
C SER A 299 2.73 21.01 -0.56
N LEU A 300 2.55 21.97 -1.48
CA LEU A 300 1.40 22.88 -1.47
C LEU A 300 0.07 22.14 -1.62
N SER A 301 -0.01 21.11 -2.48
CA SER A 301 -1.23 20.32 -2.63
C SER A 301 -1.59 19.56 -1.36
N LEU A 302 -0.61 19.01 -0.64
CA LEU A 302 -0.82 18.29 0.61
C LEU A 302 -1.24 19.22 1.76
N ILE A 303 -0.72 20.44 1.83
CA ILE A 303 -1.11 21.46 2.82
C ILE A 303 -2.61 21.77 2.66
N HIS A 304 -3.09 21.96 1.43
CA HIS A 304 -4.50 22.22 1.18
C HIS A 304 -5.42 21.05 1.50
N ILE A 305 -4.92 19.82 1.53
CA ILE A 305 -5.68 18.63 1.92
C ILE A 305 -5.71 18.47 3.45
N SER A 306 -4.60 18.76 4.13
CA SER A 306 -4.45 18.55 5.56
C SER A 306 -4.95 19.70 6.46
N GLU A 307 -5.12 20.90 5.91
CA GLU A 307 -5.61 22.08 6.65
C GLU A 307 -6.92 22.69 6.08
N PRO A 308 -7.99 21.91 5.82
CA PRO A 308 -9.23 22.49 5.32
C PRO A 308 -9.99 23.33 6.37
N THR A 309 -9.64 23.23 7.64
CA THR A 309 -10.43 23.77 8.77
C THR A 309 -9.95 25.12 9.31
N ARG A 310 -8.81 25.65 8.88
CA ARG A 310 -8.29 26.92 9.38
C ARG A 310 -8.85 28.18 8.72
N ARG A 311 -9.63 28.06 7.64
CA ARG A 311 -10.20 29.21 6.91
C ARG A 311 -11.68 29.46 7.13
N ASP A 312 -12.37 28.58 7.86
CA ASP A 312 -13.82 28.70 8.15
C ASP A 312 -14.12 28.95 9.64
N GLN A 313 -13.16 29.52 10.40
CA GLN A 313 -13.38 30.08 11.73
C GLN A 313 -13.12 31.58 11.79
#